data_9f92093e81f56da0141f01abace38e8d
#
_entry.id   9f92093e81f56da0141f01abace38e8d
#
_cell.length_a   1.000
_cell.length_b   1.000
_cell.length_c   1.000
_cell.angle_alpha   90.00
_cell.angle_beta   90.00
_cell.angle_gamma   90.00
#
_symmetry.space_group_name_H-M   'P 1'
#
loop_
_entity.id
_entity.type
_entity.pdbx_description
1 polymer ?
#
loop_
_entity_poly.entity_id
_entity_poly.type
_entity_poly.pdbx_seq_one_letter_code
_entity_poly.pdbx_strand_id
1 'polypeptide(L)'
;MSIVTLGRLGFDGQGSDEAARLLDQPKRLAVLLYMTMSQRGGTVTRDQIAALFWPESNATNARNALRQTLSFVRGCLGEGSVTSVGTHGLAVAASVECDAVQFESLLDRDKREQALKLYRGEFLHGFHVAGSAEFTRWLDLRRSHLSQRAAKAAWDLSAEAETQQDFPAAAFWGKRALSHSPFSESEVQRLLRLLDRVGDFAGALRAFAGLERSLHSEFGARPSAETAILAEAIAARQKAAGVNDSAGRRSALGRRRTDRRSSQAAWTGVEKRANPDRRLGDRRSGGDRRDFKSFPRQLGSAATATGSAEPGD
;
A
#
# COMPACT_ATOMS: atom_id res chain seq x y z
N MET A 1 4.10 20.81 11.55
CA MET A 1 4.46 20.27 10.22
C MET A 1 4.87 18.82 10.39
N SER A 2 4.43 17.96 9.50
CA SER A 2 4.73 16.51 9.54
C SER A 2 5.48 16.06 8.28
N ILE A 3 6.55 15.29 8.46
CA ILE A 3 7.27 14.61 7.40
C ILE A 3 6.57 13.27 7.19
N VAL A 4 6.11 13.01 5.97
CA VAL A 4 5.49 11.74 5.56
C VAL A 4 6.56 10.89 4.89
N THR A 5 6.76 9.69 5.41
CA THR A 5 7.83 8.78 4.98
C THR A 5 7.36 7.35 4.74
N LEU A 6 6.17 6.99 5.23
CA LEU A 6 5.61 5.63 5.13
C LEU A 6 4.68 5.50 3.92
N GLY A 7 5.20 4.91 2.83
CA GLY A 7 4.50 4.69 1.57
C GLY A 7 4.62 5.82 0.55
N ARG A 8 4.82 7.06 0.98
CA ARG A 8 5.18 8.21 0.14
C ARG A 8 6.18 9.09 0.86
N LEU A 9 6.91 9.90 0.13
CA LEU A 9 7.77 10.92 0.70
C LEU A 9 7.17 12.30 0.44
N GLY A 10 7.05 13.12 1.49
CA GLY A 10 6.48 14.46 1.39
C GLY A 10 6.38 15.18 2.72
N PHE A 11 5.76 16.35 2.68
CA PHE A 11 5.49 17.19 3.85
C PHE A 11 4.01 17.52 3.90
N ASP A 12 3.42 17.47 5.09
CA ASP A 12 2.02 17.82 5.33
C ASP A 12 1.92 18.87 6.45
N GLY A 13 0.92 19.75 6.35
CA GLY A 13 0.64 20.79 7.34
C GLY A 13 1.16 22.17 6.94
N GLN A 14 1.13 23.11 7.90
CA GLN A 14 1.55 24.49 7.66
C GLN A 14 3.04 24.56 7.35
N GLY A 15 3.44 25.30 6.32
CA GLY A 15 4.83 25.41 5.86
C GLY A 15 5.29 24.25 4.98
N SER A 16 4.36 23.43 4.47
CA SER A 16 4.69 22.29 3.57
C SER A 16 5.31 22.72 2.25
N ASP A 17 4.93 23.88 1.73
CA ASP A 17 5.44 24.38 0.44
C ASP A 17 6.91 24.78 0.52
N GLU A 18 7.32 25.47 1.60
CA GLU A 18 8.72 25.80 1.87
C GLU A 18 9.54 24.53 2.15
N ALA A 19 8.96 23.61 2.91
CA ALA A 19 9.58 22.33 3.23
C ALA A 19 9.76 21.43 1.98
N ALA A 20 8.86 21.52 1.00
CA ALA A 20 8.92 20.76 -0.25
C ALA A 20 10.21 21.01 -1.04
N ARG A 21 10.87 22.18 -0.86
CA ARG A 21 12.19 22.47 -1.44
C ARG A 21 13.29 21.46 -0.98
N LEU A 22 13.07 20.76 0.13
CA LEU A 22 13.96 19.69 0.57
C LEU A 22 13.86 18.45 -0.32
N LEU A 23 12.74 18.21 -0.98
CA LEU A 23 12.55 17.07 -1.88
C LEU A 23 13.51 17.15 -3.08
N ASP A 24 13.84 18.37 -3.53
CA ASP A 24 14.80 18.61 -4.61
C ASP A 24 16.27 18.51 -4.15
N GLN A 25 16.50 18.27 -2.85
CA GLN A 25 17.81 18.20 -2.22
C GLN A 25 18.00 16.88 -1.46
N PRO A 26 18.09 15.71 -2.14
CA PRO A 26 18.04 14.39 -1.52
C PRO A 26 19.03 14.21 -0.37
N LYS A 27 20.26 14.68 -0.52
CA LYS A 27 21.29 14.55 0.52
C LYS A 27 20.97 15.37 1.78
N ARG A 28 20.42 16.58 1.62
CA ARG A 28 20.00 17.43 2.75
C ARG A 28 18.79 16.87 3.46
N LEU A 29 17.81 16.35 2.70
CA LEU A 29 16.67 15.65 3.23
C LEU A 29 17.08 14.39 3.99
N ALA A 30 18.01 13.60 3.44
CA ALA A 30 18.53 12.41 4.11
C ALA A 30 19.19 12.72 5.47
N VAL A 31 19.93 13.82 5.58
CA VAL A 31 20.50 14.28 6.86
C VAL A 31 19.38 14.58 7.86
N LEU A 32 18.33 15.30 7.46
CA LEU A 32 17.17 15.58 8.31
C LEU A 32 16.49 14.29 8.77
N LEU A 33 16.20 13.38 7.85
CA LEU A 33 15.54 12.11 8.14
C LEU A 33 16.38 11.22 9.06
N TYR A 34 17.68 11.13 8.81
CA TYR A 34 18.60 10.41 9.68
C TYR A 34 18.58 10.97 11.12
N MET A 35 18.66 12.30 11.25
CA MET A 35 18.58 12.96 12.56
C MET A 35 17.23 12.67 13.25
N THR A 36 16.11 12.83 12.54
CA THR A 36 14.76 12.63 13.09
C THR A 36 14.57 11.19 13.56
N MET A 37 14.98 10.21 12.77
CA MET A 37 14.83 8.78 13.11
C MET A 37 15.82 8.30 14.18
N SER A 38 16.97 8.95 14.32
CA SER A 38 18.00 8.54 15.28
C SER A 38 17.82 9.14 16.67
N GLN A 39 16.99 10.20 16.82
CA GLN A 39 16.74 10.86 18.11
C GLN A 39 16.15 9.95 19.18
N ARG A 40 15.45 8.87 18.82
CA ARG A 40 14.94 7.89 19.78
C ARG A 40 16.05 7.17 20.56
N GLY A 41 17.26 7.10 19.98
CA GLY A 41 18.46 6.55 20.61
C GLY A 41 19.34 7.58 21.32
N GLY A 42 18.93 8.86 21.34
CA GLY A 42 19.70 9.96 21.93
C GLY A 42 20.06 11.05 20.92
N THR A 43 20.98 11.91 21.29
CA THR A 43 21.45 13.02 20.46
C THR A 43 22.39 12.52 19.37
N VAL A 44 22.20 12.96 18.13
CA VAL A 44 23.11 12.65 17.01
C VAL A 44 24.25 13.66 16.99
N THR A 45 25.50 13.19 16.87
CA THR A 45 26.64 14.09 16.82
C THR A 45 26.95 14.58 15.40
N ARG A 46 27.58 15.77 15.33
CA ARG A 46 28.02 16.33 14.04
C ARG A 46 29.01 15.43 13.33
N ASP A 47 29.90 14.79 14.06
CA ASP A 47 30.92 13.90 13.49
C ASP A 47 30.29 12.59 12.97
N GLN A 48 29.27 12.05 13.64
CA GLN A 48 28.50 10.91 13.10
C GLN A 48 27.83 11.24 11.78
N ILE A 49 27.17 12.39 11.68
CA ILE A 49 26.52 12.82 10.42
C ILE A 49 27.56 13.07 9.34
N ALA A 50 28.68 13.73 9.69
CA ALA A 50 29.75 14.02 8.74
C ALA A 50 30.36 12.73 8.17
N ALA A 51 30.67 11.76 9.01
CA ALA A 51 31.21 10.46 8.60
C ALA A 51 30.22 9.69 7.72
N LEU A 52 28.93 9.75 8.03
CA LEU A 52 27.90 9.04 7.29
C LEU A 52 27.66 9.61 5.88
N PHE A 53 27.63 10.94 5.75
CA PHE A 53 27.21 11.61 4.52
C PHE A 53 28.37 12.13 3.66
N TRP A 54 29.57 12.33 4.23
CA TRP A 54 30.75 12.83 3.54
C TRP A 54 32.02 12.03 3.90
N PRO A 55 32.00 10.68 3.75
CA PRO A 55 33.13 9.85 4.17
C PRO A 55 34.44 10.15 3.43
N GLU A 56 34.33 10.57 2.15
CA GLU A 56 35.49 10.89 1.30
C GLU A 56 36.02 12.32 1.51
N SER A 57 35.33 13.13 2.31
CA SER A 57 35.73 14.53 2.53
C SER A 57 36.65 14.66 3.75
N ASN A 58 37.62 15.58 3.69
CA ASN A 58 38.33 15.94 4.90
C ASN A 58 37.41 16.56 5.96
N ALA A 59 37.82 16.52 7.22
CA ALA A 59 37.00 16.95 8.34
C ALA A 59 36.50 18.41 8.22
N THR A 60 37.29 19.31 7.65
CA THR A 60 36.90 20.72 7.48
C THR A 60 35.81 20.86 6.44
N ASN A 61 35.95 20.20 5.30
CA ASN A 61 34.98 20.24 4.21
C ASN A 61 33.66 19.57 4.62
N ALA A 62 33.71 18.41 5.30
CA ALA A 62 32.54 17.71 5.82
C ALA A 62 31.75 18.58 6.83
N ARG A 63 32.45 19.28 7.75
CA ARG A 63 31.83 20.20 8.69
C ARG A 63 31.19 21.41 8.01
N ASN A 64 31.84 21.96 6.97
CA ASN A 64 31.28 23.06 6.18
C ASN A 64 30.04 22.62 5.41
N ALA A 65 30.07 21.45 4.77
CA ALA A 65 28.90 20.86 4.07
C ALA A 65 27.74 20.60 5.02
N LEU A 66 28.01 20.08 6.22
CA LEU A 66 26.99 19.91 7.26
C LEU A 66 26.41 21.25 7.70
N ARG A 67 27.25 22.27 7.93
CA ARG A 67 26.77 23.61 8.30
C ARG A 67 25.81 24.18 7.24
N GLN A 68 26.20 24.10 5.96
CA GLN A 68 25.34 24.53 4.85
C GLN A 68 24.03 23.74 4.78
N THR A 69 24.10 22.43 5.01
CA THR A 69 22.91 21.56 5.07
C THR A 69 21.97 22.00 6.17
N LEU A 70 22.48 22.22 7.40
CA LEU A 70 21.66 22.64 8.54
C LEU A 70 21.06 24.05 8.33
N SER A 71 21.82 24.97 7.74
CA SER A 71 21.32 26.31 7.38
C SER A 71 20.17 26.21 6.36
N PHE A 72 20.31 25.37 5.33
CA PHE A 72 19.25 25.17 4.35
C PHE A 72 17.99 24.52 4.97
N VAL A 73 18.18 23.50 5.82
CA VAL A 73 17.05 22.85 6.54
C VAL A 73 16.31 23.87 7.41
N ARG A 74 17.02 24.71 8.17
CA ARG A 74 16.42 25.78 8.96
C ARG A 74 15.69 26.81 8.08
N GLY A 75 16.26 27.17 6.95
CA GLY A 75 15.60 28.06 5.98
C GLY A 75 14.30 27.50 5.41
N CYS A 76 14.17 26.16 5.31
CA CYS A 76 12.95 25.50 4.84
C CYS A 76 11.93 25.23 5.97
N LEU A 77 12.40 24.92 7.19
CA LEU A 77 11.55 24.44 8.28
C LEU A 77 11.43 25.42 9.46
N GLY A 78 12.12 26.57 9.37
CA GLY A 78 12.25 27.57 10.44
C GLY A 78 13.51 27.36 11.29
N GLU A 79 14.04 28.46 11.81
CA GLU A 79 15.33 28.51 12.56
C GLU A 79 15.35 27.56 13.78
N GLY A 80 14.20 27.35 14.44
CA GLY A 80 14.08 26.46 15.58
C GLY A 80 13.99 24.98 15.24
N SER A 81 13.91 24.59 13.93
CA SER A 81 13.67 23.19 13.50
C SER A 81 14.80 22.24 13.88
N VAL A 82 16.04 22.73 13.88
CA VAL A 82 17.24 21.99 14.27
C VAL A 82 18.06 22.79 15.26
N THR A 83 18.27 22.24 16.44
CA THR A 83 18.99 22.88 17.54
C THR A 83 20.30 22.16 17.86
N SER A 84 21.25 22.89 18.46
CA SER A 84 22.47 22.31 19.02
C SER A 84 22.23 21.83 20.43
N VAL A 85 22.71 20.65 20.78
CA VAL A 85 22.64 20.07 22.13
C VAL A 85 24.08 19.87 22.61
N GLY A 86 24.47 20.65 23.60
CA GLY A 86 25.87 20.69 24.04
C GLY A 86 26.81 21.16 22.92
N THR A 87 28.06 20.71 22.97
CA THR A 87 29.13 21.14 22.04
C THR A 87 29.03 20.43 20.67
N HIS A 88 28.63 19.16 20.65
CA HIS A 88 28.73 18.31 19.45
C HIS A 88 27.38 17.77 18.98
N GLY A 89 26.35 17.81 19.80
CA GLY A 89 25.05 17.21 19.52
C GLY A 89 24.17 18.09 18.63
N LEU A 90 23.27 17.45 17.92
CA LEU A 90 22.17 18.05 17.15
C LEU A 90 20.86 17.36 17.50
N ALA A 91 19.79 18.12 17.55
CA ALA A 91 18.43 17.62 17.74
C ALA A 91 17.47 18.31 16.77
N VAL A 92 16.48 17.56 16.29
CA VAL A 92 15.34 18.08 15.54
C VAL A 92 14.24 18.45 16.54
N ALA A 93 13.62 19.60 16.38
CA ALA A 93 12.58 20.06 17.29
C ALA A 93 11.33 19.17 17.25
N ALA A 94 10.64 19.07 18.38
CA ALA A 94 9.40 18.29 18.47
C ALA A 94 8.27 18.81 17.57
N SER A 95 8.36 20.07 17.10
CA SER A 95 7.43 20.65 16.12
C SER A 95 7.59 20.06 14.70
N VAL A 96 8.69 19.37 14.42
CA VAL A 96 8.93 18.61 13.18
C VAL A 96 8.58 17.15 13.45
N GLU A 97 7.34 16.80 13.20
CA GLU A 97 6.86 15.44 13.38
C GLU A 97 7.27 14.54 12.19
N CYS A 98 7.33 13.23 12.41
CA CYS A 98 7.57 12.24 11.36
C CYS A 98 6.66 11.03 11.60
N ASP A 99 5.96 10.61 10.57
CA ASP A 99 5.02 9.49 10.65
C ASP A 99 5.69 8.17 11.06
N ALA A 100 6.93 7.90 10.61
CA ALA A 100 7.68 6.73 11.02
C ALA A 100 8.05 6.76 12.53
N VAL A 101 8.37 7.94 13.08
CA VAL A 101 8.63 8.09 14.52
C VAL A 101 7.33 7.92 15.32
N GLN A 102 6.22 8.48 14.83
CA GLN A 102 4.90 8.32 15.45
C GLN A 102 4.45 6.85 15.40
N PHE A 103 4.66 6.16 14.27
CA PHE A 103 4.39 4.73 14.14
C PHE A 103 5.10 3.90 15.21
N GLU A 104 6.41 4.07 15.37
CA GLU A 104 7.16 3.38 16.40
C GLU A 104 6.68 3.73 17.83
N SER A 105 6.40 5.02 18.10
CA SER A 105 5.89 5.46 19.40
C SER A 105 4.52 4.86 19.74
N LEU A 106 3.63 4.72 18.76
CA LEU A 106 2.33 4.08 18.93
C LEU A 106 2.48 2.58 19.22
N LEU A 107 3.39 1.89 18.55
CA LEU A 107 3.68 0.47 18.83
C LEU A 107 4.25 0.28 20.24
N ASP A 108 5.13 1.15 20.70
CA ASP A 108 5.69 1.07 22.06
C ASP A 108 4.64 1.30 23.15
N ARG A 109 3.54 1.99 22.80
CA ARG A 109 2.37 2.21 23.68
C ARG A 109 1.26 1.19 23.46
N ASP A 110 1.53 0.12 22.75
CA ASP A 110 0.58 -0.96 22.38
C ASP A 110 -0.67 -0.48 21.58
N LYS A 111 -0.55 0.66 20.89
CA LYS A 111 -1.61 1.22 20.05
C LYS A 111 -1.48 0.70 18.60
N ARG A 112 -1.53 -0.65 18.43
CA ARG A 112 -1.20 -1.36 17.19
C ARG A 112 -2.03 -0.92 15.99
N GLU A 113 -3.37 -0.84 16.14
CA GLU A 113 -4.24 -0.40 15.05
C GLU A 113 -3.93 1.04 14.59
N GLN A 114 -3.68 1.95 15.54
CA GLN A 114 -3.36 3.33 15.22
C GLN A 114 -2.01 3.41 14.50
N ALA A 115 -1.02 2.66 14.95
CA ALA A 115 0.28 2.55 14.29
C ALA A 115 0.13 2.05 12.86
N LEU A 116 -0.60 0.96 12.65
CA LEU A 116 -0.80 0.38 11.34
C LEU A 116 -1.58 1.30 10.39
N LYS A 117 -2.41 2.22 10.86
CA LYS A 117 -3.04 3.26 10.02
C LYS A 117 -2.02 4.23 9.42
N LEU A 118 -0.90 4.48 10.13
CA LEU A 118 0.20 5.30 9.61
C LEU A 118 1.07 4.53 8.60
N TYR A 119 1.25 3.21 8.79
CA TYR A 119 2.09 2.39 7.93
C TYR A 119 1.38 2.07 6.61
N ARG A 120 1.50 2.97 5.63
CA ARG A 120 0.83 2.87 4.31
C ARG A 120 1.69 2.16 3.26
N GLY A 121 2.97 1.94 3.54
CA GLY A 121 3.94 1.31 2.65
C GLY A 121 5.35 1.43 3.19
N GLU A 122 6.32 1.01 2.39
CA GLU A 122 7.72 0.98 2.74
C GLU A 122 8.25 2.38 3.13
N PHE A 123 9.11 2.42 4.14
CA PHE A 123 9.78 3.63 4.57
C PHE A 123 10.68 4.19 3.46
N LEU A 124 10.43 5.46 3.09
CA LEU A 124 11.18 6.15 2.04
C LEU A 124 11.26 5.35 0.73
N HIS A 125 10.12 4.81 0.29
CA HIS A 125 10.03 4.02 -0.94
C HIS A 125 10.62 4.79 -2.14
N GLY A 126 11.53 4.15 -2.88
CA GLY A 126 12.20 4.76 -4.04
C GLY A 126 13.23 5.85 -3.72
N PHE A 127 13.41 6.24 -2.44
CA PHE A 127 14.38 7.25 -2.06
C PHE A 127 15.80 6.68 -2.04
N HIS A 128 16.74 7.44 -2.60
CA HIS A 128 18.13 7.04 -2.70
C HIS A 128 19.02 8.28 -2.70
N VAL A 129 20.23 8.16 -2.15
CA VAL A 129 21.25 9.22 -2.11
C VAL A 129 22.54 8.70 -2.70
N ALA A 130 22.96 9.29 -3.80
CA ALA A 130 24.24 8.94 -4.42
C ALA A 130 25.44 9.29 -3.52
N GLY A 131 26.48 8.45 -3.56
CA GLY A 131 27.75 8.71 -2.88
C GLY A 131 27.68 8.59 -1.34
N SER A 132 26.74 7.81 -0.78
CA SER A 132 26.66 7.55 0.65
C SER A 132 26.22 6.09 0.91
N ALA A 133 27.15 5.15 0.77
CA ALA A 133 26.90 3.73 0.98
C ALA A 133 26.42 3.41 2.41
N GLU A 134 27.00 4.09 3.41
CA GLU A 134 26.64 3.91 4.82
C GLU A 134 25.20 4.36 5.11
N PHE A 135 24.76 5.47 4.49
CA PHE A 135 23.36 5.90 4.58
C PHE A 135 22.42 4.89 3.91
N THR A 136 22.79 4.36 2.76
CA THR A 136 22.00 3.33 2.07
C THR A 136 21.82 2.09 2.95
N ARG A 137 22.91 1.62 3.55
CA ARG A 137 22.88 0.50 4.51
C ARG A 137 21.97 0.79 5.73
N TRP A 138 22.10 1.98 6.30
CA TRP A 138 21.20 2.42 7.39
C TRP A 138 19.74 2.46 6.95
N LEU A 139 19.46 2.97 5.75
CA LEU A 139 18.10 3.05 5.19
C LEU A 139 17.48 1.65 5.03
N ASP A 140 18.24 0.70 4.48
CA ASP A 140 17.76 -0.68 4.29
C ASP A 140 17.50 -1.39 5.62
N LEU A 141 18.36 -1.17 6.61
CA LEU A 141 18.12 -1.67 7.97
C LEU A 141 16.85 -1.06 8.59
N ARG A 142 16.62 0.23 8.38
CA ARG A 142 15.39 0.91 8.87
C ARG A 142 14.13 0.42 8.15
N ARG A 143 14.17 0.24 6.85
CA ARG A 143 13.09 -0.35 6.06
C ARG A 143 12.71 -1.73 6.60
N SER A 144 13.70 -2.58 6.72
CA SER A 144 13.52 -3.93 7.27
C SER A 144 12.95 -3.93 8.69
N HIS A 145 13.51 -3.10 9.58
CA HIS A 145 13.05 -2.99 10.96
C HIS A 145 11.58 -2.53 11.06
N LEU A 146 11.21 -1.46 10.34
CA LEU A 146 9.84 -0.92 10.36
C LEU A 146 8.84 -1.90 9.74
N SER A 147 9.22 -2.57 8.66
CA SER A 147 8.40 -3.61 8.01
C SER A 147 8.14 -4.79 8.95
N GLN A 148 9.18 -5.30 9.62
CA GLN A 148 9.05 -6.39 10.60
C GLN A 148 8.16 -5.98 11.78
N ARG A 149 8.30 -4.74 12.29
CA ARG A 149 7.43 -4.25 13.35
C ARG A 149 5.96 -4.14 12.90
N ALA A 150 5.73 -3.71 11.66
CA ALA A 150 4.38 -3.64 11.10
C ALA A 150 3.78 -5.05 10.92
N ALA A 151 4.55 -6.00 10.37
CA ALA A 151 4.12 -7.38 10.24
C ALA A 151 3.77 -8.00 11.59
N LYS A 152 4.66 -7.84 12.59
CA LYS A 152 4.42 -8.35 13.94
C LYS A 152 3.15 -7.76 14.55
N ALA A 153 2.98 -6.45 14.51
CA ALA A 153 1.78 -5.79 15.06
C ALA A 153 0.48 -6.28 14.40
N ALA A 154 0.49 -6.51 13.09
CA ALA A 154 -0.65 -7.04 12.36
C ALA A 154 -0.92 -8.51 12.73
N TRP A 155 0.11 -9.35 12.92
CA TRP A 155 -0.04 -10.72 13.40
C TRP A 155 -0.53 -10.79 14.85
N ASP A 156 -0.12 -9.87 15.71
CA ASP A 156 -0.61 -9.79 17.09
C ASP A 156 -2.12 -9.48 17.10
N LEU A 157 -2.59 -8.52 16.27
CA LEU A 157 -4.01 -8.23 16.10
C LEU A 157 -4.78 -9.41 15.48
N SER A 158 -4.17 -10.14 14.55
CA SER A 158 -4.77 -11.37 13.99
C SER A 158 -4.97 -12.42 15.07
N ALA A 159 -3.97 -12.61 15.95
CA ALA A 159 -4.06 -13.57 17.07
C ALA A 159 -5.13 -13.16 18.10
N GLU A 160 -5.24 -11.88 18.42
CA GLU A 160 -6.30 -11.35 19.28
C GLU A 160 -7.70 -11.62 18.71
N ALA A 161 -7.89 -11.37 17.41
CA ALA A 161 -9.14 -11.65 16.72
C ALA A 161 -9.46 -13.17 16.68
N GLU A 162 -8.44 -14.04 16.50
CA GLU A 162 -8.61 -15.50 16.59
C GLU A 162 -9.11 -15.92 17.99
N THR A 163 -8.56 -15.35 19.06
CA THR A 163 -9.01 -15.67 20.44
C THR A 163 -10.44 -15.24 20.70
N GLN A 164 -10.88 -14.16 20.03
CA GLN A 164 -12.26 -13.65 20.07
C GLN A 164 -13.18 -14.40 19.09
N GLN A 165 -12.67 -15.38 18.34
CA GLN A 165 -13.37 -16.10 17.27
C GLN A 165 -13.85 -15.21 16.11
N ASP A 166 -13.31 -14.01 15.98
CA ASP A 166 -13.54 -13.13 14.83
C ASP A 166 -12.55 -13.47 13.69
N PHE A 167 -12.84 -14.59 13.01
CA PHE A 167 -11.98 -15.08 11.92
C PHE A 167 -11.92 -14.15 10.71
N PRO A 168 -12.98 -13.40 10.34
CA PRO A 168 -12.88 -12.35 9.33
C PRO A 168 -11.87 -11.26 9.68
N ALA A 169 -11.88 -10.74 10.90
CA ALA A 169 -10.88 -9.77 11.36
C ALA A 169 -9.47 -10.38 11.42
N ALA A 170 -9.36 -11.62 11.92
CA ALA A 170 -8.09 -12.34 11.93
C ALA A 170 -7.49 -12.49 10.52
N ALA A 171 -8.29 -12.87 9.53
CA ALA A 171 -7.86 -12.98 8.14
C ALA A 171 -7.50 -11.62 7.53
N PHE A 172 -8.22 -10.55 7.86
CA PHE A 172 -7.89 -9.19 7.44
C PHE A 172 -6.50 -8.77 7.92
N TRP A 173 -6.22 -8.94 9.23
CA TRP A 173 -4.92 -8.59 9.79
C TRP A 173 -3.81 -9.50 9.29
N GLY A 174 -4.07 -10.80 9.11
CA GLY A 174 -3.11 -11.74 8.53
C GLY A 174 -2.71 -11.39 7.09
N LYS A 175 -3.67 -10.98 6.25
CA LYS A 175 -3.36 -10.47 4.90
C LYS A 175 -2.47 -9.24 4.96
N ARG A 176 -2.75 -8.34 5.90
CA ARG A 176 -1.96 -7.12 6.09
C ARG A 176 -0.55 -7.44 6.62
N ALA A 177 -0.40 -8.37 7.55
CA ALA A 177 0.90 -8.80 8.05
C ALA A 177 1.77 -9.36 6.92
N LEU A 178 1.21 -10.25 6.09
CA LEU A 178 1.93 -10.88 5.00
C LEU A 178 2.38 -9.88 3.92
N SER A 179 1.66 -8.77 3.72
CA SER A 179 2.09 -7.73 2.79
C SER A 179 3.41 -7.06 3.20
N HIS A 180 3.85 -7.23 4.44
CA HIS A 180 5.10 -6.70 4.99
C HIS A 180 6.20 -7.77 5.13
N SER A 181 5.87 -9.06 4.98
CA SER A 181 6.81 -10.20 5.12
C SER A 181 6.46 -11.31 4.10
N PRO A 182 6.65 -11.08 2.80
CA PRO A 182 6.12 -11.96 1.75
C PRO A 182 6.82 -13.33 1.64
N PHE A 183 7.97 -13.53 2.29
CA PHE A 183 8.79 -14.75 2.15
C PHE A 183 8.63 -15.74 3.29
N SER A 184 7.85 -15.44 4.31
CA SER A 184 7.67 -16.35 5.45
C SER A 184 6.63 -17.41 5.13
N GLU A 185 7.09 -18.61 4.80
CA GLU A 185 6.22 -19.73 4.44
C GLU A 185 5.29 -20.14 5.60
N SER A 186 5.77 -20.11 6.84
CA SER A 186 4.95 -20.39 8.03
C SER A 186 3.81 -19.38 8.23
N GLU A 187 4.07 -18.11 7.93
CA GLU A 187 3.06 -17.06 7.98
C GLU A 187 2.03 -17.22 6.86
N VAL A 188 2.47 -17.62 5.66
CA VAL A 188 1.56 -17.94 4.54
C VAL A 188 0.68 -19.12 4.93
N GLN A 189 1.23 -20.21 5.46
CA GLN A 189 0.44 -21.37 5.94
C GLN A 189 -0.60 -20.94 6.99
N ARG A 190 -0.22 -20.07 7.94
CA ARG A 190 -1.18 -19.53 8.92
C ARG A 190 -2.31 -18.77 8.24
N LEU A 191 -1.97 -17.88 7.30
CA LEU A 191 -2.98 -17.14 6.53
C LEU A 191 -3.87 -18.06 5.70
N LEU A 192 -3.31 -19.09 5.05
CA LEU A 192 -4.10 -20.08 4.30
C LEU A 192 -5.17 -20.74 5.17
N ARG A 193 -4.80 -21.16 6.39
CA ARG A 193 -5.75 -21.76 7.35
C ARG A 193 -6.83 -20.78 7.79
N LEU A 194 -6.50 -19.51 8.02
CA LEU A 194 -7.48 -18.47 8.35
C LEU A 194 -8.45 -18.22 7.19
N LEU A 195 -7.93 -18.08 5.97
CA LEU A 195 -8.74 -17.84 4.78
C LEU A 195 -9.65 -19.02 4.44
N ASP A 196 -9.16 -20.23 4.62
CA ASP A 196 -9.96 -21.45 4.50
C ASP A 196 -11.14 -21.46 5.51
N ARG A 197 -10.87 -21.07 6.74
CA ARG A 197 -11.87 -21.02 7.82
C ARG A 197 -12.99 -20.01 7.56
N VAL A 198 -12.67 -18.88 6.92
CA VAL A 198 -13.67 -17.86 6.53
C VAL A 198 -14.29 -18.12 5.15
N GLY A 199 -13.86 -19.19 4.44
CA GLY A 199 -14.37 -19.54 3.10
C GLY A 199 -13.80 -18.67 1.98
N ASP A 200 -12.77 -17.85 2.22
CA ASP A 200 -12.08 -17.06 1.16
C ASP A 200 -11.03 -17.94 0.45
N PHE A 201 -11.51 -19.00 -0.20
CA PHE A 201 -10.63 -19.92 -0.92
C PHE A 201 -9.82 -19.24 -2.02
N ALA A 202 -10.45 -18.29 -2.72
CA ALA A 202 -9.76 -17.53 -3.78
C ALA A 202 -8.64 -16.65 -3.21
N GLY A 203 -8.84 -16.04 -2.04
CA GLY A 203 -7.83 -15.29 -1.31
C GLY A 203 -6.67 -16.17 -0.88
N ALA A 204 -6.95 -17.37 -0.39
CA ALA A 204 -5.95 -18.35 0.00
C ALA A 204 -5.07 -18.76 -1.19
N LEU A 205 -5.68 -19.13 -2.31
CA LEU A 205 -4.92 -19.52 -3.51
C LEU A 205 -4.09 -18.37 -4.11
N ARG A 206 -4.58 -17.13 -4.02
CA ARG A 206 -3.77 -15.96 -4.39
C ARG A 206 -2.56 -15.77 -3.48
N ALA A 207 -2.71 -15.97 -2.18
CA ALA A 207 -1.60 -15.89 -1.22
C ALA A 207 -0.54 -16.97 -1.51
N PHE A 208 -0.97 -18.22 -1.77
CA PHE A 208 -0.08 -19.31 -2.16
C PHE A 208 0.67 -18.99 -3.46
N ALA A 209 -0.02 -18.57 -4.51
CA ALA A 209 0.61 -18.19 -5.78
C ALA A 209 1.57 -16.98 -5.64
N GLY A 210 1.32 -16.10 -4.66
CA GLY A 210 2.25 -15.04 -4.28
C GLY A 210 3.55 -15.60 -3.73
N LEU A 211 3.47 -16.53 -2.77
CA LEU A 211 4.62 -17.22 -2.20
C LEU A 211 5.44 -17.96 -3.26
N GLU A 212 4.78 -18.73 -4.14
CA GLU A 212 5.46 -19.45 -5.21
C GLU A 212 6.30 -18.52 -6.10
N ARG A 213 5.70 -17.40 -6.52
CA ARG A 213 6.41 -16.41 -7.34
C ARG A 213 7.59 -15.80 -6.59
N SER A 214 7.41 -15.44 -5.34
CA SER A 214 8.46 -14.83 -4.51
C SER A 214 9.63 -15.78 -4.27
N LEU A 215 9.34 -17.04 -3.90
CA LEU A 215 10.38 -18.06 -3.70
C LEU A 215 11.13 -18.38 -5.00
N HIS A 216 10.40 -18.45 -6.11
CA HIS A 216 11.02 -18.72 -7.41
C HIS A 216 11.92 -17.57 -7.87
N SER A 217 11.45 -16.31 -7.74
CA SER A 217 12.21 -15.13 -8.20
C SER A 217 13.46 -14.84 -7.37
N GLU A 218 13.38 -15.03 -6.04
CA GLU A 218 14.47 -14.65 -5.14
C GLU A 218 15.45 -15.79 -4.88
N PHE A 219 14.97 -17.04 -4.84
CA PHE A 219 15.75 -18.19 -4.41
C PHE A 219 15.79 -19.34 -5.41
N GLY A 220 15.04 -19.26 -6.54
CA GLY A 220 14.87 -20.39 -7.45
C GLY A 220 14.19 -21.59 -6.79
N ALA A 221 13.51 -21.40 -5.67
CA ALA A 221 12.94 -22.43 -4.83
C ALA A 221 11.43 -22.59 -5.05
N ARG A 222 10.87 -23.68 -4.53
CA ARG A 222 9.42 -23.94 -4.48
C ARG A 222 8.95 -24.00 -3.04
N PRO A 223 7.66 -23.75 -2.76
CA PRO A 223 7.08 -23.99 -1.46
C PRO A 223 7.29 -25.44 -1.00
N SER A 224 7.29 -25.67 0.31
CA SER A 224 7.37 -27.01 0.88
C SER A 224 6.19 -27.89 0.47
N ALA A 225 6.37 -29.19 0.53
CA ALA A 225 5.30 -30.15 0.24
C ALA A 225 4.08 -29.94 1.18
N GLU A 226 4.32 -29.57 2.43
CA GLU A 226 3.25 -29.27 3.39
C GLU A 226 2.37 -28.09 2.93
N THR A 227 2.99 -27.01 2.49
CA THR A 227 2.28 -25.82 2.01
C THR A 227 1.53 -26.12 0.71
N ALA A 228 2.13 -26.89 -0.20
CA ALA A 228 1.47 -27.31 -1.44
C ALA A 228 0.23 -28.18 -1.16
N ILE A 229 0.34 -29.18 -0.30
CA ILE A 229 -0.79 -30.03 0.12
C ILE A 229 -1.92 -29.21 0.74
N LEU A 230 -1.59 -28.23 1.58
CA LEU A 230 -2.60 -27.33 2.17
C LEU A 230 -3.33 -26.52 1.09
N ALA A 231 -2.61 -25.97 0.11
CA ALA A 231 -3.19 -25.22 -1.00
C ALA A 231 -4.07 -26.11 -1.90
N GLU A 232 -3.65 -27.34 -2.19
CA GLU A 232 -4.45 -28.31 -2.95
C GLU A 232 -5.76 -28.68 -2.23
N ALA A 233 -5.71 -28.90 -0.92
CA ALA A 233 -6.88 -29.17 -0.11
C ALA A 233 -7.88 -28.01 -0.14
N ILE A 234 -7.40 -26.76 -0.11
CA ILE A 234 -8.22 -25.55 -0.23
C ILE A 234 -8.84 -25.46 -1.64
N ALA A 235 -8.07 -25.75 -2.68
CA ALA A 235 -8.56 -25.76 -4.07
C ALA A 235 -9.67 -26.80 -4.29
N ALA A 236 -9.54 -27.99 -3.67
CA ALA A 236 -10.57 -29.03 -3.71
C ALA A 236 -11.87 -28.53 -3.03
N ARG A 237 -11.78 -27.88 -1.86
CA ARG A 237 -12.96 -27.30 -1.16
C ARG A 237 -13.62 -26.19 -2.00
N GLN A 238 -12.86 -25.33 -2.65
CA GLN A 238 -13.40 -24.32 -3.56
C GLN A 238 -14.21 -24.94 -4.69
N LYS A 239 -13.69 -26.00 -5.33
CA LYS A 239 -14.41 -26.71 -6.38
C LYS A 239 -15.72 -27.32 -5.87
N ALA A 240 -15.70 -27.96 -4.72
CA ALA A 240 -16.88 -28.54 -4.08
C ALA A 240 -17.95 -27.48 -3.76
N ALA A 241 -17.54 -26.32 -3.23
CA ALA A 241 -18.45 -25.20 -2.94
C ALA A 241 -19.08 -24.63 -4.23
N GLY A 242 -18.31 -24.49 -5.31
CA GLY A 242 -18.80 -24.01 -6.60
C GLY A 242 -19.78 -24.97 -7.28
N VAL A 243 -19.62 -26.26 -7.09
CA VAL A 243 -20.56 -27.28 -7.58
C VAL A 243 -21.89 -27.18 -6.85
N ASN A 244 -21.88 -27.02 -5.51
CA ASN A 244 -23.09 -26.91 -4.70
C ASN A 244 -23.90 -25.64 -5.04
N ASP A 245 -23.23 -24.49 -5.26
CA ASP A 245 -23.90 -23.25 -5.66
C ASP A 245 -24.54 -23.36 -7.07
N SER A 246 -23.89 -24.02 -8.00
CA SER A 246 -24.45 -24.28 -9.34
C SER A 246 -25.62 -25.27 -9.34
N ALA A 247 -25.63 -26.25 -8.45
CA ALA A 247 -26.72 -27.17 -8.24
C ALA A 247 -27.91 -26.47 -7.59
N GLY A 248 -27.68 -25.63 -6.57
CA GLY A 248 -28.70 -24.81 -5.91
C GLY A 248 -29.39 -23.84 -6.87
N ARG A 249 -28.64 -23.14 -7.73
CA ARG A 249 -29.22 -22.26 -8.76
C ARG A 249 -30.03 -23.00 -9.79
N ARG A 250 -29.63 -24.19 -10.21
CA ARG A 250 -30.40 -25.05 -11.14
C ARG A 250 -31.71 -25.52 -10.52
N SER A 251 -31.71 -25.92 -9.25
CA SER A 251 -32.91 -26.32 -8.54
C SER A 251 -33.88 -25.16 -8.28
N ALA A 252 -33.39 -23.95 -8.01
CA ALA A 252 -34.19 -22.75 -7.86
C ALA A 252 -34.85 -22.30 -9.18
N LEU A 253 -34.10 -22.40 -10.31
CA LEU A 253 -34.62 -22.13 -11.65
C LEU A 253 -35.65 -23.19 -12.08
N GLY A 254 -35.46 -24.47 -11.70
CA GLY A 254 -36.42 -25.56 -11.92
C GLY A 254 -37.72 -25.34 -11.18
N ARG A 255 -37.68 -24.90 -9.91
CA ARG A 255 -38.90 -24.60 -9.10
C ARG A 255 -39.67 -23.40 -9.66
N ARG A 256 -39.02 -22.33 -10.12
CA ARG A 256 -39.69 -21.19 -10.77
C ARG A 256 -40.37 -21.57 -12.10
N ARG A 257 -39.85 -22.59 -12.80
CA ARG A 257 -40.40 -23.06 -14.08
C ARG A 257 -41.61 -23.98 -13.88
N THR A 258 -41.65 -24.75 -12.80
CA THR A 258 -42.85 -25.55 -12.40
C THR A 258 -43.96 -24.68 -11.86
N ASP A 259 -43.66 -23.63 -11.06
CA ASP A 259 -44.68 -22.69 -10.59
C ASP A 259 -45.33 -21.87 -11.71
N ARG A 260 -44.58 -21.50 -12.76
CA ARG A 260 -45.18 -20.84 -13.94
C ARG A 260 -46.06 -21.77 -14.77
N ARG A 261 -45.81 -23.09 -14.81
CA ARG A 261 -46.68 -24.04 -15.49
C ARG A 261 -47.94 -24.33 -14.72
N SER A 262 -47.89 -24.39 -13.39
CA SER A 262 -49.08 -24.57 -12.55
C SER A 262 -49.97 -23.33 -12.56
N SER A 263 -49.44 -22.12 -12.61
CA SER A 263 -50.23 -20.88 -12.72
C SER A 263 -50.85 -20.68 -14.12
N GLN A 264 -50.25 -21.21 -15.18
CA GLN A 264 -50.82 -21.17 -16.54
C GLN A 264 -51.94 -22.22 -16.75
N ALA A 265 -51.91 -23.35 -16.03
CA ALA A 265 -52.95 -24.36 -16.08
C ALA A 265 -54.21 -23.96 -15.30
N ALA A 266 -54.14 -23.02 -14.39
CA ALA A 266 -55.31 -22.52 -13.60
C ALA A 266 -56.06 -21.36 -14.28
N TRP A 267 -55.64 -20.89 -15.48
CA TRP A 267 -56.26 -19.76 -16.18
C TRP A 267 -56.99 -20.12 -17.46
N THR A 268 -57.39 -21.35 -17.66
CA THR A 268 -58.26 -21.76 -18.78
C THR A 268 -59.65 -22.10 -18.26
N GLY A 269 -60.44 -21.12 -17.89
CA GLY A 269 -61.85 -21.29 -17.57
C GLY A 269 -62.56 -19.95 -17.39
N VAL A 270 -63.40 -19.62 -18.41
CA VAL A 270 -64.57 -18.69 -18.36
C VAL A 270 -64.17 -17.18 -18.23
N GLU A 271 -64.47 -16.33 -19.18
CA GLU A 271 -65.73 -15.90 -19.74
C GLU A 271 -65.55 -15.06 -21.01
N LYS A 272 -66.32 -15.42 -22.04
CA LYS A 272 -66.71 -14.51 -23.12
C LYS A 272 -67.84 -13.60 -22.61
N ARG A 273 -67.71 -12.28 -22.68
CA ARG A 273 -68.77 -11.39 -23.10
C ARG A 273 -68.34 -9.92 -23.16
N ALA A 274 -68.69 -9.34 -24.30
CA ALA A 274 -69.16 -7.96 -24.59
C ALA A 274 -68.11 -6.84 -24.67
N ASN A 275 -67.82 -6.51 -25.93
CA ASN A 275 -67.55 -5.16 -26.41
C ASN A 275 -68.90 -4.36 -26.42
N PRO A 276 -69.01 -3.05 -26.25
CA PRO A 276 -68.69 -2.15 -27.36
C PRO A 276 -68.12 -0.73 -27.03
N ASP A 277 -67.42 -0.22 -28.06
CA ASP A 277 -67.37 1.20 -28.51
C ASP A 277 -67.11 2.32 -27.51
N ARG A 278 -66.01 3.06 -27.76
CA ARG A 278 -66.05 4.45 -28.18
C ARG A 278 -64.67 5.03 -28.52
N ARG A 279 -64.70 5.60 -29.67
CA ARG A 279 -63.82 6.47 -30.42
C ARG A 279 -63.28 7.68 -29.66
N LEU A 280 -62.18 8.17 -30.23
CA LEU A 280 -61.75 9.58 -30.39
C LEU A 280 -60.81 10.14 -29.30
N GLY A 281 -59.71 10.66 -29.84
CA GLY A 281 -58.94 11.74 -29.20
C GLY A 281 -57.49 11.84 -29.62
N ASP A 282 -57.30 12.37 -30.81
CA ASP A 282 -56.11 12.97 -31.37
C ASP A 282 -55.41 13.95 -30.41
N ARG A 283 -54.04 14.02 -30.44
CA ARG A 283 -53.17 15.19 -30.57
C ARG A 283 -51.75 14.89 -30.05
N ARG A 284 -50.81 14.77 -30.98
CA ARG A 284 -49.65 15.63 -31.31
C ARG A 284 -48.97 16.37 -30.17
N SER A 285 -47.70 16.14 -30.11
CA SER A 285 -46.48 17.00 -30.13
C SER A 285 -45.43 16.41 -29.20
N GLY A 286 -44.19 16.24 -29.54
CA GLY A 286 -43.27 17.03 -30.33
C GLY A 286 -41.98 17.20 -29.52
N GLY A 287 -40.84 16.76 -30.02
CA GLY A 287 -39.54 17.36 -29.78
C GLY A 287 -38.89 16.95 -28.44
N ASP A 288 -37.75 16.37 -28.36
CA ASP A 288 -36.48 16.98 -28.75
C ASP A 288 -35.32 15.96 -28.69
N ARG A 289 -34.60 15.91 -29.77
CA ARG A 289 -33.32 15.24 -29.87
C ARG A 289 -32.26 16.21 -29.38
N ARG A 290 -31.41 15.84 -28.42
CA ARG A 290 -30.12 16.51 -28.23
C ARG A 290 -28.97 15.51 -28.30
N ASP A 291 -28.17 15.76 -29.27
CA ASP A 291 -26.93 15.23 -29.71
C ASP A 291 -25.90 15.05 -28.62
N PHE A 292 -25.28 13.84 -28.56
CA PHE A 292 -24.03 13.61 -27.90
C PHE A 292 -22.90 13.78 -28.92
N LYS A 293 -22.18 14.89 -28.84
CA LYS A 293 -20.98 15.16 -29.61
C LYS A 293 -19.81 14.32 -29.12
N SER A 294 -19.28 13.55 -30.05
CA SER A 294 -17.99 12.83 -29.99
C SER A 294 -16.81 13.81 -29.88
N PHE A 295 -15.85 13.50 -28.99
CA PHE A 295 -14.53 14.13 -28.97
C PHE A 295 -13.55 13.34 -29.84
N PRO A 296 -12.68 14.00 -30.64
CA PRO A 296 -11.74 13.32 -31.54
C PRO A 296 -10.42 12.95 -30.85
N ARG A 297 -9.92 11.77 -31.20
CA ARG A 297 -8.54 11.32 -30.99
C ARG A 297 -7.61 12.17 -31.85
N GLN A 298 -6.58 12.76 -31.27
CA GLN A 298 -5.40 13.22 -32.00
C GLN A 298 -4.24 12.23 -31.82
N LEU A 299 -3.92 11.58 -32.92
CA LEU A 299 -2.64 10.91 -33.18
C LEU A 299 -1.68 12.00 -33.71
N GLY A 300 -0.58 12.21 -33.03
CA GLY A 300 0.54 13.04 -33.48
C GLY A 300 1.74 12.16 -33.83
N SER A 301 2.03 12.16 -35.09
CA SER A 301 3.06 11.46 -35.85
C SER A 301 4.48 11.87 -35.48
N ALA A 302 5.38 10.87 -35.61
CA ALA A 302 6.81 10.97 -35.57
C ALA A 302 7.39 11.92 -36.61
N ALA A 303 8.51 12.58 -36.27
CA ALA A 303 9.46 13.10 -37.24
C ALA A 303 10.89 12.75 -36.79
N THR A 304 11.49 11.89 -37.53
CA THR A 304 12.91 11.61 -37.65
C THR A 304 13.63 12.82 -38.20
N ALA A 305 14.77 13.15 -37.61
CA ALA A 305 15.81 13.96 -38.29
C ALA A 305 17.18 13.39 -37.94
N THR A 306 17.76 12.75 -38.89
CA THR A 306 19.17 12.40 -39.05
C THR A 306 19.99 13.68 -39.27
N GLY A 307 21.17 13.73 -38.65
CA GLY A 307 22.17 14.78 -38.90
C GLY A 307 23.55 14.36 -38.42
N SER A 308 24.32 13.78 -39.32
CA SER A 308 25.73 13.46 -39.21
C SER A 308 26.60 14.71 -39.12
N ALA A 309 27.69 14.66 -38.36
CA ALA A 309 29.02 15.14 -38.76
C ALA A 309 30.05 14.92 -37.66
N GLU A 310 31.03 14.13 -37.95
CA GLU A 310 32.38 14.09 -37.39
C GLU A 310 33.28 15.11 -38.13
N PRO A 311 34.65 15.15 -37.83
CA PRO A 311 35.37 15.52 -36.61
C PRO A 311 36.40 16.62 -36.93
N GLY A 312 37.19 17.03 -35.95
CA GLY A 312 38.36 17.92 -36.24
C GLY A 312 39.04 18.46 -35.00
N ASP A 313 40.29 17.95 -34.81
CA ASP A 313 41.44 18.38 -34.03
C ASP A 313 41.32 18.46 -32.50
#